data_8997896bd073c62d6dc49cf55f4a642b
#
_entry.id   8997896bd073c62d6dc49cf55f4a642b
#
_cell.length_a   1.000
_cell.length_b   1.000
_cell.length_c   1.000
_cell.angle_alpha   90.00
_cell.angle_beta   90.00
_cell.angle_gamma   90.00
#
_symmetry.space_group_name_H-M   'P 1'
#
loop_
_entity.id
_entity.type
_entity.pdbx_description
1 polymer ?
#
loop_
_entity_poly.entity_id
_entity_poly.type
_entity_poly.pdbx_seq_one_letter_code
_entity_poly.pdbx_strand_id
1 'polypeptide(L)'
;SQTVFAIPFEFFNVADVKVYNGTTLLTYNASPSTTSQYSITGTASSSDDAYEFGAGGSITLGSTGASADDIITIIRDISIERTSDFPAVGSFDITALNTQLDQIIAEIADRKQQSDRSIKLADSDSVVADLTLPAKATRASKVLAFDADGDPETEITSTGLSTLATVADEI
;
A
#
# COMPACT_ATOMS: atom_id res chain seq x y z
N SER A 1 -16.24 8.84 19.77
CA SER A 1 -14.97 8.32 19.21
C SER A 1 -15.08 6.82 19.00
N GLN A 2 -14.53 6.32 17.88
CA GLN A 2 -14.48 4.91 17.58
C GLN A 2 -13.09 4.38 17.89
N THR A 3 -13.03 3.26 18.60
CA THR A 3 -11.75 2.65 19.02
C THR A 3 -11.41 1.37 18.24
N VAL A 4 -12.41 0.66 17.70
CA VAL A 4 -12.23 -0.64 17.04
C VAL A 4 -12.60 -0.53 15.56
N PHE A 5 -11.71 -1.03 14.68
CA PHE A 5 -11.90 -1.06 13.23
C PHE A 5 -11.59 -2.45 12.71
N ALA A 6 -12.40 -2.95 11.77
CA ALA A 6 -12.20 -4.26 11.18
C ALA A 6 -11.00 -4.27 10.23
N ILE A 7 -10.28 -5.40 10.21
CA ILE A 7 -9.30 -5.75 9.18
C ILE A 7 -9.99 -6.76 8.25
N PRO A 8 -10.42 -6.35 7.03
CA PRO A 8 -11.25 -7.19 6.17
C PRO A 8 -10.44 -8.14 5.26
N PHE A 9 -9.15 -8.26 5.48
CA PHE A 9 -8.24 -9.08 4.69
C PHE A 9 -7.42 -10.00 5.61
N GLU A 10 -7.02 -11.13 5.09
CA GLU A 10 -6.08 -12.03 5.76
C GLU A 10 -4.69 -11.41 5.90
N PHE A 11 -3.97 -11.78 6.92
CA PHE A 11 -2.56 -11.43 7.14
C PHE A 11 -1.89 -12.55 7.94
N PHE A 12 -0.58 -12.60 7.99
CA PHE A 12 0.17 -13.74 8.51
C PHE A 12 0.91 -13.41 9.81
N ASN A 13 1.17 -12.13 10.02
CA ASN A 13 1.83 -11.62 11.22
C ASN A 13 1.26 -10.23 11.56
N VAL A 14 1.28 -9.86 12.82
CA VAL A 14 0.89 -8.50 13.25
C VAL A 14 1.74 -7.40 12.59
N ALA A 15 2.98 -7.70 12.22
CA ALA A 15 3.86 -6.78 11.50
C ALA A 15 3.42 -6.48 10.06
N ASP A 16 2.59 -7.36 9.47
CA ASP A 16 2.07 -7.19 8.11
C ASP A 16 0.98 -6.12 8.01
N VAL A 17 0.48 -5.64 9.16
CA VAL A 17 -0.59 -4.65 9.19
C VAL A 17 -0.04 -3.30 9.60
N LYS A 18 -0.21 -2.31 8.73
CA LYS A 18 0.11 -0.90 9.01
C LYS A 18 -1.17 -0.09 9.14
N VAL A 19 -1.22 0.76 10.13
CA VAL A 19 -2.36 1.62 10.43
C VAL A 19 -1.93 3.07 10.41
N TYR A 20 -2.70 3.88 9.69
CA TYR A 20 -2.49 5.33 9.63
C TYR A 20 -3.71 6.05 10.20
N ASN A 21 -3.48 7.15 10.90
CA ASN A 21 -4.48 8.18 11.16
C ASN A 21 -4.14 9.40 10.31
N GLY A 22 -4.95 9.67 9.29
CA GLY A 22 -4.61 10.60 8.22
C GLY A 22 -3.30 10.18 7.54
N THR A 23 -2.26 11.00 7.65
CA THR A 23 -0.92 10.72 7.12
C THR A 23 0.06 10.15 8.14
N THR A 24 -0.35 10.02 9.41
CA THR A 24 0.53 9.58 10.51
C THR A 24 0.47 8.08 10.67
N LEU A 25 1.62 7.40 10.51
CA LEU A 25 1.77 5.98 10.81
C LEU A 25 1.70 5.75 12.33
N LEU A 26 0.81 4.87 12.77
CA LEU A 26 0.68 4.47 14.16
C LEU A 26 1.64 3.31 14.50
N THR A 27 1.92 3.14 15.78
CA THR A 27 2.83 2.08 16.26
C THR A 27 2.03 0.92 16.86
N TYR A 28 2.36 -0.30 16.46
CA TYR A 28 1.80 -1.50 17.12
C TYR A 28 2.25 -1.60 18.57
N ASN A 29 1.30 -1.89 19.47
CA ASN A 29 1.54 -2.20 20.87
C ASN A 29 0.43 -3.15 21.35
N ALA A 30 0.77 -4.30 21.93
CA ALA A 30 -0.21 -5.27 22.42
C ALA A 30 -1.15 -4.69 23.50
N SER A 31 -0.73 -3.63 24.19
CA SER A 31 -1.52 -2.89 25.20
C SER A 31 -1.44 -1.39 24.91
N PRO A 32 -2.15 -0.89 23.87
CA PRO A 32 -2.03 0.48 23.42
C PRO A 32 -2.59 1.44 24.49
N SER A 33 -1.82 2.46 24.83
CA SER A 33 -2.16 3.46 25.86
C SER A 33 -2.22 4.88 25.36
N THR A 34 -1.77 5.13 24.11
CA THR A 34 -1.76 6.47 23.49
C THR A 34 -2.49 6.46 22.17
N THR A 35 -2.89 7.64 21.68
CA THR A 35 -3.58 7.83 20.39
C THR A 35 -2.72 7.46 19.18
N SER A 36 -1.41 7.33 19.34
CA SER A 36 -0.47 6.93 18.30
C SER A 36 -0.18 5.43 18.29
N GLN A 37 -0.92 4.64 19.08
CA GLN A 37 -0.72 3.20 19.23
C GLN A 37 -2.00 2.43 18.88
N TYR A 38 -1.82 1.20 18.41
CA TYR A 38 -2.90 0.25 18.15
C TYR A 38 -2.48 -1.16 18.56
N SER A 39 -3.45 -1.99 18.90
CA SER A 39 -3.30 -3.44 19.02
C SER A 39 -4.09 -4.15 17.92
N ILE A 40 -3.78 -5.43 17.70
CA ILE A 40 -4.46 -6.29 16.73
C ILE A 40 -5.05 -7.48 17.46
N THR A 41 -6.29 -7.82 17.11
CA THR A 41 -6.94 -9.08 17.48
C THR A 41 -7.27 -9.81 16.20
N GLY A 42 -6.72 -11.00 16.00
CA GLY A 42 -6.96 -11.83 14.83
C GLY A 42 -8.30 -12.56 14.88
N THR A 43 -8.75 -13.00 13.72
CA THR A 43 -9.88 -13.93 13.54
C THR A 43 -9.37 -15.10 12.73
N ALA A 44 -9.38 -16.28 13.31
CA ALA A 44 -8.94 -17.50 12.65
C ALA A 44 -9.85 -17.87 11.46
N SER A 45 -9.24 -18.38 10.41
CA SER A 45 -9.98 -18.98 9.30
C SER A 45 -10.71 -20.24 9.79
N SER A 46 -11.86 -20.52 9.19
CA SER A 46 -12.61 -21.77 9.40
C SER A 46 -12.22 -22.88 8.42
N SER A 47 -11.25 -22.66 7.55
CA SER A 47 -10.73 -23.64 6.60
C SER A 47 -9.75 -24.61 7.24
N ASP A 48 -9.40 -25.69 6.50
CA ASP A 48 -8.43 -26.69 6.96
C ASP A 48 -7.03 -26.11 7.19
N ASP A 49 -6.73 -24.96 6.59
CA ASP A 49 -5.49 -24.20 6.77
C ASP A 49 -5.66 -23.07 7.80
N ALA A 50 -6.43 -23.32 8.87
CA ALA A 50 -6.75 -22.33 9.88
C ALA A 50 -5.50 -21.78 10.58
N TYR A 51 -5.19 -20.51 10.37
CA TYR A 51 -4.21 -19.75 11.12
C TYR A 51 -4.87 -18.53 11.78
N GLU A 52 -4.22 -17.97 12.78
CA GLU A 52 -4.81 -16.99 13.71
C GLU A 52 -5.44 -15.77 13.00
N PHE A 53 -4.93 -15.38 11.84
CA PHE A 53 -5.34 -14.17 11.12
C PHE A 53 -6.00 -14.46 9.77
N GLY A 54 -6.34 -15.71 9.48
CA GLY A 54 -6.84 -16.15 8.17
C GLY A 54 -8.18 -15.55 7.75
N ALA A 55 -9.00 -15.11 8.69
CA ALA A 55 -10.23 -14.37 8.44
C ALA A 55 -10.09 -12.86 8.74
N GLY A 56 -8.86 -12.34 8.77
CA GLY A 56 -8.57 -10.96 9.12
C GLY A 56 -8.62 -10.71 10.63
N GLY A 57 -9.33 -9.69 11.06
CA GLY A 57 -9.40 -9.34 12.47
C GLY A 57 -9.91 -7.93 12.73
N SER A 58 -9.39 -7.33 13.79
CA SER A 58 -9.66 -5.94 14.14
C SER A 58 -8.44 -5.27 14.75
N ILE A 59 -8.33 -3.97 14.55
CA ILE A 59 -7.43 -3.12 15.33
C ILE A 59 -8.21 -2.46 16.47
N THR A 60 -7.53 -2.22 17.58
CA THR A 60 -8.02 -1.37 18.67
C THR A 60 -7.03 -0.23 18.88
N LEU A 61 -7.51 1.01 18.74
CA LEU A 61 -6.71 2.21 18.99
C LEU A 61 -6.58 2.44 20.50
N GLY A 62 -5.41 2.92 20.91
CA GLY A 62 -5.17 3.30 22.31
C GLY A 62 -5.87 4.62 22.69
N SER A 63 -6.02 4.83 23.98
CA SER A 63 -6.60 6.02 24.58
C SER A 63 -8.06 6.30 24.13
N THR A 64 -8.38 7.49 23.62
CA THR A 64 -9.74 7.92 23.31
C THR A 64 -10.28 7.45 21.95
N GLY A 65 -9.47 6.72 21.17
CA GLY A 65 -9.84 6.29 19.82
C GLY A 65 -9.79 7.43 18.79
N ALA A 66 -10.31 7.15 17.59
CA ALA A 66 -10.40 8.12 16.52
C ALA A 66 -11.53 9.13 16.73
N SER A 67 -11.33 10.39 16.36
CA SER A 67 -12.35 11.43 16.31
C SER A 67 -13.27 11.25 15.10
N ALA A 68 -14.36 12.03 15.02
CA ALA A 68 -15.34 11.87 13.94
C ALA A 68 -14.79 12.17 12.54
N ASP A 69 -13.79 13.06 12.47
CA ASP A 69 -13.18 13.49 11.19
C ASP A 69 -11.87 12.78 10.88
N ASP A 70 -11.43 11.85 11.76
CA ASP A 70 -10.21 11.08 11.53
C ASP A 70 -10.44 10.00 10.48
N ILE A 71 -9.52 9.90 9.52
CA ILE A 71 -9.50 8.84 8.52
C ILE A 71 -8.50 7.78 8.95
N ILE A 72 -9.01 6.62 9.36
CA ILE A 72 -8.16 5.47 9.70
C ILE A 72 -7.98 4.61 8.46
N THR A 73 -6.74 4.49 8.01
CA THR A 73 -6.35 3.65 6.88
C THR A 73 -5.60 2.43 7.39
N ILE A 74 -6.09 1.25 7.04
CA ILE A 74 -5.47 -0.03 7.40
C ILE A 74 -5.01 -0.69 6.10
N ILE A 75 -3.73 -1.02 6.02
CA ILE A 75 -3.15 -1.66 4.84
C ILE A 75 -2.38 -2.90 5.25
N ARG A 76 -2.30 -3.86 4.33
CA ARG A 76 -1.39 -4.98 4.41
C ARG A 76 -0.07 -4.61 3.71
N ASP A 77 1.05 -4.97 4.34
CA ASP A 77 2.40 -4.75 3.82
C ASP A 77 3.30 -5.93 4.24
N ILE A 78 3.18 -7.02 3.49
CA ILE A 78 3.93 -8.25 3.74
C ILE A 78 5.37 -8.07 3.24
N SER A 79 6.34 -8.49 4.05
CA SER A 79 7.74 -8.59 3.62
C SER A 79 7.89 -9.62 2.51
N ILE A 80 8.54 -9.24 1.40
CA ILE A 80 8.83 -10.16 0.29
C ILE A 80 10.01 -11.02 0.69
N GLU A 81 9.72 -12.11 1.39
CA GLU A 81 10.72 -13.07 1.84
C GLU A 81 10.13 -14.48 1.91
N ARG A 82 10.98 -15.45 1.77
CA ARG A 82 10.60 -16.84 1.99
C ARG A 82 10.72 -17.16 3.47
N THR A 83 9.58 -17.38 4.13
CA THR A 83 9.52 -17.63 5.58
C THR A 83 9.63 -19.12 5.94
N SER A 84 9.39 -20.01 4.96
CA SER A 84 9.41 -21.46 5.17
C SER A 84 10.49 -22.12 4.33
N ASP A 85 11.24 -23.06 4.93
CA ASP A 85 12.18 -23.93 4.22
C ASP A 85 11.70 -25.38 4.28
N PHE A 86 11.57 -26.01 3.12
CA PHE A 86 11.08 -27.38 3.02
C PHE A 86 12.28 -28.34 3.06
N PRO A 87 12.28 -29.34 3.96
CA PRO A 87 13.41 -30.28 4.04
C PRO A 87 13.51 -31.11 2.77
N ALA A 88 14.76 -31.33 2.31
CA ALA A 88 15.02 -32.16 1.15
C ALA A 88 14.72 -33.65 1.40
N VAL A 89 14.65 -34.07 2.66
CA VAL A 89 14.36 -35.46 3.10
C VAL A 89 13.52 -35.40 4.39
N GLY A 90 12.51 -36.26 4.50
CA GLY A 90 11.65 -36.33 5.69
C GLY A 90 10.18 -36.10 5.35
N SER A 91 9.39 -35.84 6.38
CA SER A 91 7.96 -35.56 6.20
C SER A 91 7.77 -34.19 5.53
N PHE A 92 6.96 -34.16 4.48
CA PHE A 92 6.57 -32.92 3.84
C PHE A 92 5.45 -32.25 4.62
N ASP A 93 5.65 -30.99 5.01
CA ASP A 93 4.63 -30.19 5.71
C ASP A 93 3.75 -29.45 4.70
N ILE A 94 2.59 -30.02 4.42
CA ILE A 94 1.62 -29.44 3.47
C ILE A 94 1.02 -28.14 3.99
N THR A 95 0.85 -28.00 5.31
CA THR A 95 0.29 -26.77 5.92
C THR A 95 1.26 -25.59 5.72
N ALA A 96 2.55 -25.83 5.95
CA ALA A 96 3.57 -24.81 5.70
C ALA A 96 3.64 -24.41 4.22
N LEU A 97 3.45 -25.37 3.29
CA LEU A 97 3.39 -25.06 1.87
C LEU A 97 2.15 -24.20 1.53
N ASN A 98 0.98 -24.57 2.02
CA ASN A 98 -0.24 -23.82 1.76
C ASN A 98 -0.12 -22.39 2.28
N THR A 99 0.32 -22.20 3.53
CA THR A 99 0.58 -20.87 4.09
C THR A 99 1.55 -20.05 3.23
N GLN A 100 2.63 -20.66 2.73
CA GLN A 100 3.57 -19.95 1.86
C GLN A 100 2.95 -19.56 0.51
N LEU A 101 2.09 -20.42 -0.06
CA LEU A 101 1.35 -20.08 -1.27
C LEU A 101 0.35 -18.96 -1.05
N ASP A 102 -0.36 -18.96 0.07
CA ASP A 102 -1.29 -17.90 0.43
C ASP A 102 -0.57 -16.56 0.62
N GLN A 103 0.60 -16.55 1.26
CA GLN A 103 1.46 -15.37 1.35
C GLN A 103 1.84 -14.82 -0.03
N ILE A 104 2.26 -15.68 -0.95
CA ILE A 104 2.62 -15.26 -2.32
C ILE A 104 1.41 -14.65 -3.04
N ILE A 105 0.23 -15.25 -2.94
CA ILE A 105 -1.00 -14.70 -3.53
C ILE A 105 -1.35 -13.34 -2.91
N ALA A 106 -1.21 -13.21 -1.59
CA ALA A 106 -1.44 -11.96 -0.88
C ALA A 106 -0.48 -10.85 -1.33
N GLU A 107 0.82 -11.16 -1.47
CA GLU A 107 1.83 -10.23 -1.99
C GLU A 107 1.53 -9.78 -3.42
N ILE A 108 1.12 -10.71 -4.30
CA ILE A 108 0.73 -10.38 -5.68
C ILE A 108 -0.49 -9.46 -5.69
N ALA A 109 -1.48 -9.71 -4.84
CA ALA A 109 -2.67 -8.87 -4.72
C ALA A 109 -2.32 -7.45 -4.24
N ASP A 110 -1.41 -7.32 -3.28
CA ASP A 110 -0.94 -6.02 -2.80
C ASP A 110 -0.14 -5.27 -3.88
N ARG A 111 0.71 -5.96 -4.65
CA ARG A 111 1.42 -5.37 -5.80
C ARG A 111 0.45 -4.92 -6.89
N LYS A 112 -0.57 -5.71 -7.18
CA LYS A 112 -1.63 -5.30 -8.10
C LYS A 112 -2.32 -4.02 -7.63
N GLN A 113 -2.70 -3.94 -6.35
CA GLN A 113 -3.33 -2.74 -5.78
C GLN A 113 -2.41 -1.50 -5.86
N GLN A 114 -1.11 -1.65 -5.60
CA GLN A 114 -0.13 -0.57 -5.75
C GLN A 114 0.01 -0.13 -7.21
N SER A 115 0.06 -1.09 -8.14
CA SER A 115 0.11 -0.81 -9.58
C SER A 115 -1.14 -0.07 -10.05
N ASP A 116 -2.34 -0.45 -9.57
CA ASP A 116 -3.60 0.19 -9.94
C ASP A 116 -3.70 1.66 -9.47
N ARG A 117 -2.88 2.05 -8.50
CA ARG A 117 -2.73 3.44 -8.02
C ARG A 117 -1.60 4.21 -8.72
N SER A 118 -0.87 3.58 -9.64
CA SER A 118 0.22 4.18 -10.38
C SER A 118 -0.27 4.80 -11.68
N ILE A 119 0.48 5.76 -12.21
CA ILE A 119 0.31 6.20 -13.58
C ILE A 119 0.81 5.09 -14.49
N LYS A 120 -0.02 4.62 -15.39
CA LYS A 120 0.30 3.54 -16.34
C LYS A 120 -0.30 3.83 -17.70
N LEU A 121 0.28 3.24 -18.74
CA LEU A 121 -0.27 3.25 -20.09
C LEU A 121 -1.61 2.51 -20.13
N ALA A 122 -2.46 2.88 -21.06
CA ALA A 122 -3.63 2.08 -21.39
C ALA A 122 -3.19 0.74 -22.00
N ASP A 123 -3.94 -0.34 -21.73
CA ASP A 123 -3.62 -1.68 -22.24
C ASP A 123 -3.65 -1.72 -23.81
N SER A 124 -4.29 -0.74 -24.44
CA SER A 124 -4.37 -0.59 -25.88
C SER A 124 -3.22 0.20 -26.50
N ASP A 125 -2.37 0.83 -25.68
CA ASP A 125 -1.28 1.63 -26.20
C ASP A 125 -0.16 0.75 -26.75
N SER A 126 0.57 1.30 -27.75
CA SER A 126 1.73 0.63 -28.29
C SER A 126 2.83 0.48 -27.22
N VAL A 127 3.50 -0.67 -27.23
CA VAL A 127 4.56 -1.04 -26.27
C VAL A 127 5.83 -0.17 -26.42
N VAL A 128 5.83 0.85 -27.26
CA VAL A 128 7.03 1.62 -27.66
C VAL A 128 7.16 2.93 -26.86
N ALA A 129 6.17 3.33 -26.09
CA ALA A 129 6.25 4.55 -25.31
C ALA A 129 7.27 4.40 -24.15
N ASP A 130 8.27 5.27 -24.10
CA ASP A 130 9.23 5.33 -23.03
C ASP A 130 8.70 6.24 -21.89
N LEU A 131 8.08 5.65 -20.87
CA LEU A 131 7.59 6.38 -19.70
C LEU A 131 8.70 6.74 -18.69
N THR A 132 9.96 6.63 -19.06
CA THR A 132 11.08 7.00 -18.18
C THR A 132 11.10 8.51 -17.95
N LEU A 133 10.86 8.93 -16.73
CA LEU A 133 10.95 10.34 -16.38
C LEU A 133 12.39 10.87 -16.56
N PRO A 134 12.57 12.09 -17.08
CA PRO A 134 13.88 12.74 -17.12
C PRO A 134 14.57 12.76 -15.75
N ALA A 135 15.89 12.82 -15.73
CA ALA A 135 16.68 12.84 -14.50
C ALA A 135 16.21 13.94 -13.52
N LYS A 136 16.36 13.71 -12.21
CA LYS A 136 15.91 14.64 -11.17
C LYS A 136 16.35 16.09 -11.41
N ALA A 137 17.60 16.29 -11.83
CA ALA A 137 18.14 17.64 -12.10
C ALA A 137 17.42 18.34 -13.26
N THR A 138 16.98 17.59 -14.27
CA THR A 138 16.27 18.11 -15.44
C THR A 138 14.82 18.44 -15.13
N ARG A 139 14.14 17.61 -14.32
CA ARG A 139 12.71 17.78 -14.01
C ARG A 139 12.41 18.65 -12.79
N ALA A 140 13.44 19.06 -12.01
CA ALA A 140 13.24 19.89 -10.83
C ALA A 140 12.60 21.24 -11.19
N SER A 141 11.49 21.59 -10.52
CA SER A 141 10.70 22.82 -10.77
C SER A 141 10.10 22.92 -12.18
N LYS A 142 9.92 21.80 -12.86
CA LYS A 142 9.28 21.69 -14.18
C LYS A 142 7.90 21.06 -14.07
N VAL A 143 7.08 21.31 -15.08
CA VAL A 143 5.78 20.63 -15.27
C VAL A 143 6.03 19.38 -16.09
N LEU A 144 5.37 18.28 -15.74
CA LEU A 144 5.35 17.07 -16.54
C LEU A 144 4.42 17.33 -17.75
N ALA A 145 4.96 17.19 -18.93
CA ALA A 145 4.24 17.21 -20.19
C ALA A 145 4.48 15.90 -20.94
N PHE A 146 3.82 15.74 -22.07
CA PHE A 146 4.04 14.63 -22.99
C PHE A 146 4.30 15.23 -24.38
N ASP A 147 5.27 14.68 -25.08
CA ASP A 147 5.62 15.08 -26.45
C ASP A 147 4.62 14.51 -27.47
N ALA A 148 4.92 14.68 -28.76
CA ALA A 148 4.07 14.22 -29.86
C ALA A 148 3.95 12.69 -29.95
N ASP A 149 4.90 11.96 -29.39
CA ASP A 149 4.94 10.50 -29.35
C ASP A 149 4.33 9.96 -28.04
N GLY A 150 3.99 10.84 -27.09
CA GLY A 150 3.40 10.51 -25.79
C GLY A 150 4.43 10.21 -24.72
N ASP A 151 5.70 10.48 -24.96
CA ASP A 151 6.77 10.27 -24.01
C ASP A 151 6.88 11.43 -23.00
N PRO A 152 7.20 11.17 -21.73
CA PRO A 152 7.31 12.21 -20.71
C PRO A 152 8.43 13.20 -20.98
N GLU A 153 8.08 14.47 -21.07
CA GLU A 153 9.05 15.56 -21.18
C GLU A 153 8.88 16.64 -20.11
N THR A 154 9.83 17.54 -20.02
CA THR A 154 9.82 18.64 -19.04
C THR A 154 10.23 19.95 -19.72
N GLU A 155 9.25 20.69 -20.25
CA GLU A 155 9.54 21.93 -20.98
C GLU A 155 9.32 23.20 -20.13
N ILE A 156 8.18 23.32 -19.46
CA ILE A 156 7.73 24.56 -18.84
C ILE A 156 7.95 24.54 -17.34
N THR A 157 8.53 25.60 -16.78
CA THR A 157 8.62 25.77 -15.32
C THR A 157 7.23 26.09 -14.77
N SER A 158 6.96 25.67 -13.50
CA SER A 158 5.70 26.03 -12.81
C SER A 158 5.47 27.55 -12.75
N THR A 159 6.53 28.35 -12.70
CA THR A 159 6.49 29.82 -12.75
C THR A 159 6.12 30.31 -14.18
N GLY A 160 6.59 29.66 -15.23
CA GLY A 160 6.24 29.99 -16.61
C GLY A 160 4.75 29.74 -16.91
N LEU A 161 4.16 28.71 -16.31
CA LEU A 161 2.75 28.42 -16.49
C LEU A 161 1.85 29.49 -15.83
N SER A 162 2.22 30.02 -14.67
CA SER A 162 1.48 31.10 -14.01
C SER A 162 1.57 32.41 -14.80
N THR A 163 2.70 32.68 -15.46
CA THR A 163 2.88 33.87 -16.33
C THR A 163 1.99 33.78 -17.57
N LEU A 164 1.87 32.60 -18.18
CA LEU A 164 0.97 32.39 -19.32
C LEU A 164 -0.50 32.56 -18.95
N ALA A 165 -0.93 32.11 -17.77
CA ALA A 165 -2.27 32.30 -17.29
C ALA A 165 -2.61 33.78 -17.05
N THR A 166 -1.67 34.58 -16.55
CA THR A 166 -1.84 36.02 -16.32
C THR A 166 -2.00 36.79 -17.64
N VAL A 167 -1.25 36.43 -18.67
CA VAL A 167 -1.34 37.06 -19.99
C VAL A 167 -2.68 36.73 -20.69
N ALA A 168 -3.21 35.55 -20.49
CA ALA A 168 -4.51 35.15 -21.06
C ALA A 168 -5.71 35.91 -20.44
N ASP A 169 -5.57 36.42 -19.22
CA ASP A 169 -6.61 37.17 -18.51
C ASP A 169 -6.63 38.67 -18.88
N GLU A 170 -5.61 39.16 -19.63
CA GLU A 170 -5.47 40.56 -20.10
C GLU A 170 -5.93 40.81 -21.55
N ILE A 171 -6.44 39.77 -22.27
CA ILE A 171 -6.96 39.85 -23.62
C ILE A 171 -8.48 39.73 -23.62
#